data_de11081c413ddff7f676458777ae7489
#
_entry.id   de11081c413ddff7f676458777ae7489
#
_cell.length_a   1.000
_cell.length_b   1.000
_cell.length_c   1.000
_cell.angle_alpha   90.00
_cell.angle_beta   90.00
_cell.angle_gamma   90.00
#
_symmetry.space_group_name_H-M   'P 1'
#
loop_
_entity.id
_entity.type
_entity.pdbx_description
1 polymer ?
#
loop_
_entity_poly.entity_id
_entity_poly.type
_entity_poly.pdbx_seq_one_letter_code
_entity_poly.pdbx_strand_id
1 'polypeptide(L)' 'MKLFILYQTDNWKSKASRVCFGVFDTRAKAINSAKWQELYTYNSEVVVLEVTLNLFEEV' A
#
# COMPACT_ATOMS: atom_id res chain seq x y z
N MET A 1 -9.77 2.60 -14.90
CA MET A 1 -9.21 3.46 -13.83
C MET A 1 -8.29 2.63 -12.96
N LYS A 2 -7.11 3.14 -12.69
CA LYS A 2 -6.16 2.48 -11.80
C LYS A 2 -6.24 3.09 -10.41
N LEU A 3 -6.12 2.23 -9.40
CA LEU A 3 -6.09 2.62 -8.00
C LEU A 3 -4.83 2.06 -7.36
N PHE A 4 -4.43 2.68 -6.25
CA PHE A 4 -3.20 2.32 -5.55
C PHE A 4 -3.55 2.07 -4.09
N ILE A 5 -3.38 0.82 -3.65
CA ILE A 5 -3.72 0.41 -2.29
C ILE A 5 -2.47 0.45 -1.43
N LEU A 6 -2.53 1.20 -0.34
CA LEU A 6 -1.41 1.38 0.57
C LEU A 6 -1.50 0.36 1.70
N TYR A 7 -0.42 -0.42 1.86
CA TYR A 7 -0.29 -1.39 2.95
C TYR A 7 0.98 -1.12 3.75
N GLN A 8 0.90 -1.36 5.05
CA GLN A 8 2.08 -1.52 5.89
C GLN A 8 2.30 -3.01 6.12
N THR A 9 3.55 -3.44 6.08
CA THR A 9 3.95 -4.84 6.20
C THR A 9 5.11 -4.97 7.17
N ASP A 10 5.54 -6.22 7.42
CA ASP A 10 6.81 -6.47 8.10
C ASP A 10 7.99 -6.18 7.15
N ASN A 11 9.24 -6.40 7.64
CA ASN A 11 10.44 -6.14 6.85
C ASN A 11 10.56 -7.02 5.61
N TRP A 12 9.86 -8.14 5.57
CA TRP A 12 9.90 -9.08 4.45
C TRP A 12 8.78 -8.83 3.44
N LYS A 13 7.93 -7.84 3.68
CA LYS A 13 6.78 -7.50 2.82
C LYS A 13 5.86 -8.69 2.59
N SER A 14 5.67 -9.53 3.62
CA SER A 14 4.84 -10.71 3.50
C SER A 14 3.36 -10.34 3.36
N LYS A 15 2.61 -11.14 2.60
CA LYS A 15 1.17 -10.91 2.40
C LYS A 15 0.40 -11.03 3.72
N ALA A 16 0.81 -11.95 4.59
CA ALA A 16 0.12 -12.17 5.86
C ALA A 16 0.23 -10.99 6.82
N SER A 17 1.27 -10.15 6.66
CA SER A 17 1.49 -9.00 7.54
C SER A 17 0.83 -7.71 7.06
N ARG A 18 0.18 -7.71 5.89
CA ARG A 18 -0.37 -6.51 5.28
C ARG A 18 -1.53 -5.93 6.09
N VAL A 19 -1.43 -4.64 6.38
CA VAL A 19 -2.51 -3.86 6.96
C VAL A 19 -2.81 -2.73 5.98
N CYS A 20 -4.05 -2.65 5.50
CA CYS A 20 -4.45 -1.63 4.52
C CYS A 20 -4.67 -0.28 5.22
N PHE A 21 -4.04 0.76 4.68
CA PHE A 21 -4.15 2.12 5.22
C PHE A 21 -4.81 3.09 4.26
N GLY A 22 -5.29 2.63 3.14
CA GLY A 22 -6.06 3.48 2.25
C GLY A 22 -5.94 3.10 0.79
N VAL A 23 -6.77 3.78 -0.02
CA VAL A 23 -6.81 3.61 -1.47
C VAL A 23 -6.70 4.99 -2.09
N PHE A 24 -5.82 5.13 -3.07
CA PHE A 24 -5.49 6.42 -3.68
C PHE A 24 -5.58 6.32 -5.20
N ASP A 25 -5.75 7.46 -5.85
CA ASP A 25 -5.83 7.53 -7.30
C ASP A 25 -4.47 7.67 -7.99
N THR A 26 -3.40 7.94 -7.21
CA THR A 26 -2.02 7.97 -7.72
C THR A 26 -1.07 7.31 -6.74
N ARG A 27 0.02 6.76 -7.26
CA ARG A 27 1.09 6.19 -6.42
C ARG A 27 1.73 7.26 -5.53
N ALA A 28 1.92 8.46 -6.07
CA ALA A 28 2.52 9.56 -5.31
C ALA A 28 1.71 9.90 -4.06
N LYS A 29 0.38 9.94 -4.18
CA LYS A 29 -0.50 10.21 -3.04
C LYS A 29 -0.38 9.11 -1.98
N ALA A 30 -0.32 7.85 -2.40
CA ALA A 30 -0.16 6.72 -1.48
C ALA A 30 1.17 6.81 -0.72
N ILE A 31 2.27 7.06 -1.43
CA ILE A 31 3.61 7.17 -0.83
C ILE A 31 3.69 8.37 0.11
N ASN A 32 3.14 9.52 -0.30
CA ASN A 32 3.12 10.72 0.55
C ASN A 32 2.31 10.49 1.82
N SER A 33 1.19 9.79 1.72
CA SER A 33 0.39 9.43 2.89
C SER A 33 1.16 8.52 3.84
N ALA A 34 1.89 7.53 3.30
CA ALA A 34 2.72 6.64 4.12
C ALA A 34 3.80 7.41 4.88
N LYS A 35 4.45 8.37 4.22
CA LYS A 35 5.46 9.22 4.87
C LYS A 35 4.84 10.12 5.91
N TRP A 36 3.71 10.75 5.60
CA TRP A 36 3.01 11.65 6.52
C TRP A 36 2.54 10.91 7.76
N GLN A 37 2.05 9.68 7.62
CA GLN A 37 1.57 8.87 8.73
C GLN A 37 2.68 8.06 9.42
N GLU A 38 3.92 8.26 9.01
CA GLU A 38 5.10 7.61 9.60
C GLU A 38 5.01 6.07 9.60
N LEU A 39 4.54 5.50 8.47
CA LEU A 39 4.43 4.05 8.35
C LEU A 39 5.78 3.35 8.13
N TYR A 40 6.80 4.11 7.72
CA TYR A 40 8.15 3.57 7.55
C TYR A 40 8.85 3.54 8.89
N THR A 41 9.09 2.35 9.42
CA THR A 41 9.85 2.17 10.66
C THR A 41 10.98 1.17 10.42
N TYR A 42 11.87 1.01 11.40
CA TYR A 42 12.99 0.09 11.24
C TYR A 42 12.56 -1.38 11.16
N ASN A 43 11.35 -1.71 11.61
CA ASN A 43 10.83 -3.08 11.58
C ASN A 43 9.56 -3.23 10.73
N SER A 44 9.26 -2.24 9.89
CA SER A 44 8.11 -2.31 8.98
C SER A 44 8.46 -1.71 7.62
N GLU A 45 7.71 -2.13 6.61
CA GLU A 45 7.85 -1.66 5.24
C GLU A 45 6.48 -1.27 4.69
N VAL A 46 6.49 -0.58 3.56
CA VAL A 46 5.28 -0.12 2.89
C VAL A 46 5.22 -0.76 1.50
N VAL A 47 4.05 -1.27 1.15
CA VAL A 47 3.77 -1.81 -0.18
C VAL A 47 2.61 -1.03 -0.77
N VAL A 48 2.76 -0.59 -2.01
CA VAL A 48 1.69 0.05 -2.78
C VAL A 48 1.35 -0.86 -3.95
N LEU A 49 0.11 -1.37 -3.96
CA LEU A 49 -0.36 -2.25 -5.03
C LEU A 49 -1.20 -1.45 -6.02
N GLU A 50 -0.84 -1.56 -7.31
CA GLU A 50 -1.64 -0.99 -8.38
C GLU A 50 -2.70 -2.00 -8.79
N VAL A 51 -3.98 -1.59 -8.76
CA VAL A 51 -5.09 -2.42 -9.16
C VAL A 51 -5.96 -1.66 -10.16
N THR A 52 -6.74 -2.40 -10.96
CA THR A 52 -7.65 -1.80 -11.93
C THR A 52 -9.07 -1.88 -11.38
N LEU A 53 -9.75 -0.73 -11.37
CA LEU A 53 -11.13 -0.65 -10.88
C LEU A 53 -12.03 -1.53 -11.73
N ASN A 54 -12.91 -2.28 -11.06
CA ASN A 54 -13.88 -3.17 -11.68
C ASN A 54 -13.27 -4.38 -12.41
N LEU A 55 -11.98 -4.62 -12.24
CA LEU A 55 -11.34 -5.83 -12.74
C LEU A 55 -11.28 -6.87 -11.62
N PHE A 56 -11.80 -8.06 -11.89
CA PHE A 56 -11.69 -9.19 -10.96
C PHE A 56 -10.27 -9.75 -11.06
N GLU A 57 -9.49 -9.58 -10.00
CA GLU A 57 -8.10 -10.03 -9.98
C GLU A 57 -7.65 -10.35 -8.56
N GLU A 58 -6.68 -11.27 -8.45
CA GLU A 58 -6.03 -11.59 -7.19
C GLU A 58 -4.84 -10.65 -6.98
N VAL A 59 -4.82 -10.01 -5.84
CA VAL A 59 -3.76 -9.06 -5.49
C VAL A 59 -3.04 -9.42 -4.19
#